data_be4758fa9cf4c39db4769ffbdf4a338e
#
_entry.id   be4758fa9cf4c39db4769ffbdf4a338e
#
_cell.length_a   1.000
_cell.length_b   1.000
_cell.length_c   1.000
_cell.angle_alpha   90.00
_cell.angle_beta   90.00
_cell.angle_gamma   90.00
#
_symmetry.space_group_name_H-M   'P 1'
#
loop_
_entity.id
_entity.type
_entity.pdbx_description
1 polymer ?
#
loop_
_entity_poly.entity_id
_entity_poly.type
_entity_poly.pdbx_seq_one_letter_code
_entity_poly.pdbx_strand_id
1 'polypeptide(L)'
;QNMEHNTPLANNHISVDCVVIGFDGEQLKVLLIKRAGEEEGEVFHDMKLPGSLIYMDEDLDEAAQRVLNELTGLKNVNLMQFKAFGSKNRTKDPKDVHWLERAMQSKVERIVTIAYLSLVKIDRALNRDLDNYMADWVALPNIKALAFDHNLIIKEAITYIRQYIEFNPSSLFDLLPRKFTASQLRTL
;
A
#
# COMPACT_ATOMS: atom_id res chain seq x y z
N GLN A 1 11.44 32.83 -19.74
CA GLN A 1 10.11 32.33 -19.32
C GLN A 1 10.35 31.30 -18.25
N ASN A 2 10.15 31.68 -16.98
CA ASN A 2 10.18 30.80 -15.83
C ASN A 2 8.98 29.84 -15.95
N MET A 3 9.23 28.57 -16.25
CA MET A 3 8.25 27.54 -15.99
C MET A 3 8.22 27.37 -14.47
N GLU A 4 7.24 27.98 -13.82
CA GLU A 4 6.88 27.62 -12.47
C GLU A 4 6.46 26.15 -12.50
N HIS A 5 7.29 25.28 -11.92
CA HIS A 5 6.88 23.93 -11.62
C HIS A 5 5.79 24.03 -10.55
N ASN A 6 4.53 24.04 -10.98
CA ASN A 6 3.39 23.95 -10.09
C ASN A 6 3.44 22.59 -9.40
N THR A 7 3.98 22.54 -8.18
CA THR A 7 3.88 21.35 -7.32
C THR A 7 2.41 21.10 -7.02
N PRO A 8 1.88 19.89 -7.30
CA PRO A 8 0.48 19.61 -7.03
C PRO A 8 0.16 19.80 -5.54
N LEU A 9 -0.99 20.41 -5.27
CA LEU A 9 -1.46 20.62 -3.90
C LEU A 9 -2.06 19.34 -3.34
N ALA A 10 -1.52 18.85 -2.21
CA ALA A 10 -2.02 17.68 -1.53
C ALA A 10 -3.25 17.99 -0.67
N ASN A 11 -4.16 17.03 -0.56
CA ASN A 11 -5.22 17.06 0.44
C ASN A 11 -4.65 16.54 1.77
N ASN A 12 -4.73 17.35 2.83
CA ASN A 12 -4.10 17.04 4.11
C ASN A 12 -4.88 16.03 4.97
N HIS A 13 -6.04 15.57 4.54
CA HIS A 13 -6.92 14.71 5.33
C HIS A 13 -7.23 13.36 4.69
N ILE A 14 -6.91 13.17 3.41
CA ILE A 14 -7.26 11.97 2.67
C ILE A 14 -6.02 11.37 2.03
N SER A 15 -5.79 10.09 2.31
CA SER A 15 -4.74 9.31 1.70
C SER A 15 -5.30 8.06 1.02
N VAL A 16 -4.47 7.42 0.24
CA VAL A 16 -4.70 6.07 -0.29
C VAL A 16 -3.57 5.18 0.17
N ASP A 17 -3.89 3.92 0.45
CA ASP A 17 -2.92 2.86 0.76
C ASP A 17 -3.21 1.65 -0.11
N CYS A 18 -2.17 1.08 -0.71
CA CYS A 18 -2.30 -0.04 -1.63
C CYS A 18 -1.79 -1.32 -0.99
N VAL A 19 -2.67 -2.33 -0.90
CA VAL A 19 -2.29 -3.69 -0.50
C VAL A 19 -2.12 -4.50 -1.78
N VAL A 20 -0.89 -4.69 -2.20
CA VAL A 20 -0.55 -5.51 -3.36
C VAL A 20 -0.04 -6.86 -2.85
N ILE A 21 -0.85 -7.88 -3.03
CA ILE A 21 -0.52 -9.26 -2.63
C ILE A 21 -0.05 -10.01 -3.86
N GLY A 22 1.15 -10.56 -3.77
CA GLY A 22 1.78 -11.30 -4.86
C GLY A 22 2.04 -12.74 -4.49
N PHE A 23 1.99 -13.61 -5.50
CA PHE A 23 2.36 -15.02 -5.39
C PHE A 23 3.60 -15.30 -6.24
N ASP A 24 4.65 -15.84 -5.62
CA ASP A 24 5.94 -16.10 -6.27
C ASP A 24 6.10 -17.54 -6.79
N GLY A 25 5.05 -18.35 -6.70
CA GLY A 25 5.06 -19.79 -7.02
C GLY A 25 5.13 -20.68 -5.78
N GLU A 26 5.51 -20.12 -4.62
CA GLU A 26 5.65 -20.86 -3.36
C GLU A 26 4.81 -20.26 -2.24
N GLN A 27 4.84 -18.93 -2.08
CA GLN A 27 4.18 -18.26 -0.97
C GLN A 27 3.59 -16.92 -1.37
N LEU A 28 2.68 -16.42 -0.55
CA LEU A 28 2.10 -15.10 -0.68
C LEU A 28 2.96 -14.06 0.02
N LYS A 29 3.13 -12.94 -0.66
CA LYS A 29 3.91 -11.80 -0.19
C LYS A 29 3.12 -10.51 -0.35
N VAL A 30 3.44 -9.52 0.47
CA VAL A 30 2.89 -8.17 0.37
C VAL A 30 4.00 -7.22 -0.04
N LEU A 31 3.68 -6.30 -0.95
CA LEU A 31 4.60 -5.26 -1.37
C LEU A 31 4.65 -4.16 -0.30
N LEU A 32 5.82 -3.93 0.26
CA LEU A 32 6.03 -2.94 1.31
C LEU A 32 7.16 -1.97 0.92
N ILE A 33 7.08 -0.77 1.46
CA ILE A 33 8.08 0.29 1.28
C ILE A 33 8.94 0.36 2.53
N LYS A 34 10.24 0.34 2.37
CA LYS A 34 11.21 0.54 3.47
C LYS A 34 11.17 1.99 3.92
N ARG A 35 11.11 2.19 5.22
CA ARG A 35 11.10 3.50 5.82
C ARG A 35 12.20 3.60 6.88
N ALA A 36 12.96 4.70 6.84
CA ALA A 36 13.94 5.03 7.86
C ALA A 36 13.72 6.46 8.32
N GLY A 37 13.91 6.70 9.60
CA GLY A 37 13.77 8.02 10.18
C GLY A 37 14.41 8.10 11.55
N GLU A 38 14.27 9.26 12.18
CA GLU A 38 14.77 9.53 13.51
C GLU A 38 13.66 10.17 14.33
N GLU A 39 13.47 9.68 15.54
CA GLU A 39 12.53 10.21 16.50
C GLU A 39 13.19 10.29 17.87
N GLU A 40 13.18 11.48 18.48
CA GLU A 40 13.80 11.74 19.79
C GLU A 40 15.27 11.29 19.89
N GLY A 41 16.04 11.47 18.80
CA GLY A 41 17.46 11.08 18.73
C GLY A 41 17.71 9.61 18.42
N GLU A 42 16.67 8.78 18.32
CA GLU A 42 16.77 7.36 17.98
C GLU A 42 16.42 7.12 16.50
N VAL A 43 17.28 6.39 15.80
CA VAL A 43 17.06 5.98 14.41
C VAL A 43 16.11 4.78 14.41
N PHE A 44 15.10 4.82 13.56
CA PHE A 44 14.20 3.68 13.35
C PHE A 44 14.22 3.23 11.89
N HIS A 45 14.00 1.93 11.72
CA HIS A 45 13.79 1.29 10.42
C HIS A 45 12.55 0.43 10.51
N ASP A 46 11.59 0.67 9.66
CA ASP A 46 10.39 -0.15 9.53
C ASP A 46 9.90 -0.18 8.08
N MET A 47 8.70 -0.64 7.88
CA MET A 47 8.08 -0.71 6.57
C MET A 47 6.66 -0.16 6.61
N LYS A 48 6.14 0.20 5.47
CA LYS A 48 4.77 0.70 5.29
C LYS A 48 4.17 0.18 3.98
N LEU A 49 2.86 0.22 3.87
CA LEU A 49 2.20 0.05 2.57
C LEU A 49 2.56 1.21 1.63
N PRO A 50 2.60 0.96 0.31
CA PRO A 50 2.62 2.05 -0.65
C PRO A 50 1.39 2.93 -0.46
N GLY A 51 1.61 4.17 -0.05
CA GLY A 51 0.52 5.08 0.27
C GLY A 51 1.01 6.51 0.35
N SER A 52 0.10 7.45 0.12
CA SER A 52 0.36 8.89 0.25
C SER A 52 -0.96 9.67 0.24
N LEU A 53 -0.88 10.95 0.60
CA LEU A 53 -1.99 11.87 0.44
C LEU A 53 -2.38 12.00 -1.04
N ILE A 54 -3.67 12.15 -1.30
CA ILE A 54 -4.15 12.43 -2.65
C ILE A 54 -3.89 13.89 -3.01
N TYR A 55 -3.85 14.20 -4.29
CA TYR A 55 -3.83 15.60 -4.75
C TYR A 55 -5.25 16.15 -4.86
N MET A 56 -5.36 17.47 -4.77
CA MET A 56 -6.67 18.16 -4.79
C MET A 56 -7.40 18.02 -6.13
N ASP A 57 -6.68 17.74 -7.21
CA ASP A 57 -7.20 17.66 -8.57
C ASP A 57 -7.23 16.25 -9.15
N GLU A 58 -7.12 15.22 -8.30
CA GLU A 58 -7.19 13.84 -8.76
C GLU A 58 -8.29 13.05 -8.07
N ASP A 59 -8.86 12.09 -8.80
CA ASP A 59 -9.79 11.12 -8.25
C ASP A 59 -9.05 10.04 -7.44
N LEU A 60 -9.78 9.31 -6.57
CA LEU A 60 -9.18 8.29 -5.72
C LEU A 60 -8.47 7.20 -6.51
N ASP A 61 -9.07 6.70 -7.59
CA ASP A 61 -8.47 5.66 -8.42
C ASP A 61 -7.20 6.15 -9.13
N GLU A 62 -7.20 7.39 -9.60
CA GLU A 62 -6.02 8.04 -10.17
C GLU A 62 -4.91 8.17 -9.12
N ALA A 63 -5.26 8.60 -7.90
CA ALA A 63 -4.31 8.72 -6.80
C ALA A 63 -3.66 7.37 -6.45
N ALA A 64 -4.45 6.30 -6.38
CA ALA A 64 -3.94 4.97 -6.08
C ALA A 64 -2.93 4.50 -7.13
N GLN A 65 -3.23 4.66 -8.41
CA GLN A 65 -2.32 4.32 -9.50
C GLN A 65 -1.03 5.16 -9.46
N ARG A 66 -1.16 6.47 -9.25
CA ARG A 66 -0.02 7.38 -9.15
C ARG A 66 0.89 7.01 -7.99
N VAL A 67 0.33 6.82 -6.81
CA VAL A 67 1.09 6.51 -5.59
C VAL A 67 1.83 5.18 -5.75
N LEU A 68 1.16 4.16 -6.26
CA LEU A 68 1.80 2.87 -6.50
C LEU A 68 2.95 2.99 -7.51
N ASN A 69 2.73 3.72 -8.60
CA ASN A 69 3.77 3.93 -9.60
C ASN A 69 4.96 4.72 -9.05
N GLU A 70 4.71 5.82 -8.34
CA GLU A 70 5.77 6.67 -7.79
C GLU A 70 6.63 5.94 -6.76
N LEU A 71 6.04 5.08 -5.93
CA LEU A 71 6.73 4.40 -4.84
C LEU A 71 7.30 3.04 -5.21
N THR A 72 6.81 2.41 -6.26
CA THR A 72 7.21 1.04 -6.62
C THR A 72 7.60 0.84 -8.07
N GLY A 73 7.31 1.80 -8.94
CA GLY A 73 7.50 1.66 -10.38
C GLY A 73 6.43 0.83 -11.08
N LEU A 74 5.52 0.20 -10.36
CA LEU A 74 4.48 -0.64 -10.95
C LEU A 74 3.47 0.21 -11.72
N LYS A 75 3.11 -0.26 -12.92
CA LYS A 75 2.14 0.37 -13.81
C LYS A 75 1.05 -0.63 -14.20
N ASN A 76 -0.15 -0.11 -14.46
CA ASN A 76 -1.27 -0.90 -14.98
C ASN A 76 -1.63 -2.09 -14.08
N VAL A 77 -1.46 -1.92 -12.77
CA VAL A 77 -1.90 -2.89 -11.78
C VAL A 77 -3.40 -2.69 -11.56
N ASN A 78 -4.15 -3.78 -11.56
CA ASN A 78 -5.59 -3.71 -11.30
C ASN A 78 -5.85 -3.51 -9.80
N LEU A 79 -6.09 -2.27 -9.41
CA LEU A 79 -6.36 -1.86 -8.03
C LEU A 79 -7.88 -1.74 -7.81
N MET A 80 -8.37 -2.39 -6.78
CA MET A 80 -9.77 -2.36 -6.38
C MET A 80 -9.90 -1.75 -4.99
N GLN A 81 -10.70 -0.69 -4.87
CA GLN A 81 -11.04 -0.11 -3.58
C GLN A 81 -11.81 -1.12 -2.73
N PHE A 82 -11.42 -1.33 -1.48
CA PHE A 82 -12.14 -2.29 -0.64
C PHE A 82 -12.63 -1.73 0.68
N LYS A 83 -11.96 -0.77 1.30
CA LYS A 83 -12.38 -0.24 2.60
C LYS A 83 -11.74 1.11 2.91
N ALA A 84 -12.44 1.95 3.65
CA ALA A 84 -11.90 3.16 4.26
C ALA A 84 -11.50 2.88 5.72
N PHE A 85 -10.40 3.48 6.16
CA PHE A 85 -9.90 3.40 7.53
C PHE A 85 -9.84 4.81 8.11
N GLY A 86 -10.70 5.07 9.06
CA GLY A 86 -10.88 6.43 9.60
C GLY A 86 -10.87 6.49 11.12
N SER A 87 -10.23 5.53 11.82
CA SER A 87 -10.08 5.64 13.26
C SER A 87 -9.39 6.95 13.64
N LYS A 88 -9.93 7.65 14.63
CA LYS A 88 -9.33 8.90 15.12
C LYS A 88 -7.92 8.72 15.69
N ASN A 89 -7.56 7.48 16.02
CA ASN A 89 -6.27 7.15 16.65
C ASN A 89 -5.21 6.65 15.66
N ARG A 90 -5.56 6.47 14.36
CA ARG A 90 -4.64 5.88 13.40
C ARG A 90 -3.42 6.74 13.08
N THR A 91 -3.49 8.03 13.31
CA THR A 91 -2.42 9.02 13.06
C THR A 91 -1.94 9.70 14.34
N LYS A 92 -1.86 8.97 15.45
CA LYS A 92 -1.45 9.53 16.75
C LYS A 92 -0.05 9.18 17.19
N ASP A 93 0.61 8.16 16.62
CA ASP A 93 1.98 7.85 16.96
C ASP A 93 2.89 9.00 16.50
N PRO A 94 3.61 9.67 17.42
CA PRO A 94 4.46 10.81 17.06
C PRO A 94 5.50 10.49 15.99
N LYS A 95 6.05 9.29 16.00
CA LYS A 95 7.01 8.82 15.00
C LYS A 95 6.42 8.87 13.59
N ASP A 96 5.20 8.39 13.43
CA ASP A 96 4.49 8.34 12.14
C ASP A 96 4.06 9.72 11.70
N VAL A 97 3.50 10.51 12.61
CA VAL A 97 3.05 11.88 12.32
C VAL A 97 4.24 12.74 11.87
N HIS A 98 5.34 12.74 12.60
CA HIS A 98 6.52 13.53 12.27
C HIS A 98 7.17 13.08 10.96
N TRP A 99 7.22 11.77 10.71
CA TRP A 99 7.73 11.25 9.43
C TRP A 99 6.90 11.77 8.26
N LEU A 100 5.57 11.70 8.37
CA LEU A 100 4.66 12.14 7.31
C LEU A 100 4.74 13.66 7.10
N GLU A 101 4.79 14.44 8.18
CA GLU A 101 4.95 15.90 8.08
C GLU A 101 6.24 16.29 7.36
N ARG A 102 7.35 15.59 7.63
CA ARG A 102 8.61 15.81 6.91
C ARG A 102 8.50 15.41 5.44
N ALA A 103 7.89 14.28 5.13
CA ALA A 103 7.74 13.80 3.76
C ALA A 103 6.84 14.73 2.93
N MET A 104 5.78 15.26 3.52
CA MET A 104 4.80 16.12 2.85
C MET A 104 5.09 17.62 3.00
N GLN A 105 6.07 18.00 3.84
CA GLN A 105 6.41 19.41 4.15
C GLN A 105 5.17 20.23 4.58
N SER A 106 4.30 19.61 5.35
CA SER A 106 3.04 20.18 5.82
C SER A 106 2.66 19.58 7.15
N LYS A 107 1.91 20.30 7.96
CA LYS A 107 1.31 19.75 9.17
C LYS A 107 0.26 18.71 8.83
N VAL A 108 0.30 17.61 9.57
CA VAL A 108 -0.62 16.50 9.41
C VAL A 108 -1.49 16.41 10.65
N GLU A 109 -2.79 16.45 10.44
CA GLU A 109 -3.79 16.23 11.49
C GLU A 109 -4.40 14.84 11.32
N ARG A 110 -5.72 14.75 11.35
CA ARG A 110 -6.44 13.50 11.14
C ARG A 110 -6.45 13.12 9.67
N ILE A 111 -6.03 11.91 9.36
CA ILE A 111 -6.06 11.37 7.99
C ILE A 111 -6.97 10.16 7.94
N VAL A 112 -7.90 10.17 7.01
CA VAL A 112 -8.67 9.01 6.58
C VAL A 112 -7.98 8.43 5.35
N THR A 113 -7.73 7.13 5.34
CA THR A 113 -7.17 6.47 4.17
C THR A 113 -8.19 5.58 3.49
N ILE A 114 -8.12 5.55 2.17
CA ILE A 114 -8.89 4.63 1.33
C ILE A 114 -7.96 3.53 0.86
N ALA A 115 -8.26 2.30 1.26
CA ALA A 115 -7.41 1.16 0.94
C ALA A 115 -7.82 0.47 -0.36
N TYR A 116 -6.83 0.18 -1.17
CA TYR A 116 -6.93 -0.53 -2.44
C TYR A 116 -6.25 -1.88 -2.34
N LEU A 117 -6.74 -2.83 -3.12
CA LEU A 117 -6.26 -4.20 -3.14
C LEU A 117 -5.95 -4.63 -4.57
N SER A 118 -4.85 -5.33 -4.74
CA SER A 118 -4.51 -6.02 -5.97
C SER A 118 -3.89 -7.38 -5.69
N LEU A 119 -4.18 -8.34 -6.55
CA LEU A 119 -3.56 -9.66 -6.55
C LEU A 119 -2.72 -9.79 -7.82
N VAL A 120 -1.44 -10.10 -7.68
CA VAL A 120 -0.50 -10.17 -8.80
C VAL A 120 0.33 -11.44 -8.73
N LYS A 121 0.84 -11.83 -9.89
CA LYS A 121 1.90 -12.85 -9.98
C LYS A 121 3.25 -12.14 -9.90
N ILE A 122 4.09 -12.59 -8.97
CA ILE A 122 5.47 -12.09 -8.89
C ILE A 122 6.31 -12.84 -9.92
N ASP A 123 6.77 -12.13 -10.94
CA ASP A 123 7.66 -12.65 -11.96
C ASP A 123 8.89 -11.73 -12.12
N ARG A 124 9.79 -12.09 -13.04
CA ARG A 124 11.01 -11.32 -13.27
C ARG A 124 10.75 -9.91 -13.78
N ALA A 125 9.73 -9.73 -14.61
CA ALA A 125 9.37 -8.42 -15.16
C ALA A 125 8.90 -7.50 -14.03
N LEU A 126 8.03 -8.00 -13.15
CA LEU A 126 7.53 -7.25 -12.00
C LEU A 126 8.67 -6.88 -11.04
N ASN A 127 9.58 -7.82 -10.75
CA ASN A 127 10.72 -7.56 -9.87
C ASN A 127 11.70 -6.54 -10.44
N ARG A 128 11.91 -6.50 -11.76
CA ARG A 128 12.76 -5.49 -12.39
C ARG A 128 12.23 -4.07 -12.17
N ASP A 129 10.92 -3.91 -12.17
CA ASP A 129 10.29 -2.61 -11.93
C ASP A 129 10.57 -2.09 -10.52
N LEU A 130 10.80 -2.99 -9.55
CA LEU A 130 11.06 -2.63 -8.16
C LEU A 130 12.52 -2.29 -7.84
N ASP A 131 13.49 -2.68 -8.67
CA ASP A 131 14.92 -2.60 -8.36
C ASP A 131 15.43 -1.18 -8.06
N ASN A 132 14.76 -0.15 -8.60
CA ASN A 132 15.13 1.25 -8.40
C ASN A 132 14.36 1.94 -7.27
N TYR A 133 13.58 1.20 -6.50
CA TYR A 133 12.69 1.75 -5.47
C TYR A 133 13.00 1.15 -4.11
N MET A 134 12.58 1.82 -3.06
CA MET A 134 12.69 1.31 -1.68
C MET A 134 11.57 0.30 -1.36
N ALA A 135 11.17 -0.48 -2.34
CA ALA A 135 10.08 -1.43 -2.26
C ALA A 135 10.61 -2.86 -2.24
N ASP A 136 9.95 -3.73 -1.48
CA ASP A 136 10.31 -5.14 -1.37
C ASP A 136 9.09 -6.00 -1.11
N TRP A 137 9.16 -7.25 -1.52
CA TRP A 137 8.15 -8.27 -1.23
C TRP A 137 8.48 -8.93 0.11
N VAL A 138 7.51 -8.92 1.02
CA VAL A 138 7.65 -9.55 2.33
C VAL A 138 6.61 -10.65 2.48
N ALA A 139 7.08 -11.87 2.78
CA ALA A 139 6.18 -12.99 3.02
C ALA A 139 5.25 -12.69 4.20
N LEU A 140 3.98 -13.05 4.10
CA LEU A 140 2.98 -12.75 5.12
C LEU A 140 3.41 -13.13 6.54
N PRO A 141 3.98 -14.32 6.81
CA PRO A 141 4.44 -14.69 8.15
C PRO A 141 5.59 -13.83 8.67
N ASN A 142 6.31 -13.16 7.79
CA ASN A 142 7.50 -12.37 8.14
C ASN A 142 7.20 -10.87 8.31
N ILE A 143 5.96 -10.45 8.14
CA ILE A 143 5.57 -9.06 8.32
C ILE A 143 5.64 -8.71 9.81
N LYS A 144 6.46 -7.70 10.12
CA LYS A 144 6.62 -7.16 11.48
C LYS A 144 5.65 -5.99 11.70
N ALA A 145 5.81 -5.28 12.80
CA ALA A 145 5.06 -4.07 13.07
C ALA A 145 5.35 -3.00 11.99
N LEU A 146 4.32 -2.60 11.28
CA LEU A 146 4.38 -1.59 10.23
C LEU A 146 4.03 -0.20 10.76
N ALA A 147 4.28 0.81 9.93
CA ALA A 147 3.84 2.18 10.20
C ALA A 147 2.33 2.29 10.31
N PHE A 148 1.85 3.26 11.07
CA PHE A 148 0.43 3.56 11.23
C PHE A 148 -0.38 2.32 11.65
N ASP A 149 -1.54 2.14 11.04
CA ASP A 149 -2.42 0.98 11.19
C ASP A 149 -2.28 -0.03 10.03
N HIS A 150 -1.15 -0.04 9.34
CA HIS A 150 -0.96 -0.82 8.11
C HIS A 150 -1.08 -2.33 8.33
N ASN A 151 -0.72 -2.84 9.52
CA ASN A 151 -0.99 -4.25 9.86
C ASN A 151 -2.49 -4.56 9.87
N LEU A 152 -3.31 -3.66 10.39
CA LEU A 152 -4.76 -3.80 10.38
C LEU A 152 -5.30 -3.75 8.95
N ILE A 153 -4.80 -2.86 8.12
CA ILE A 153 -5.22 -2.73 6.72
C ILE A 153 -4.96 -4.04 5.96
N ILE A 154 -3.78 -4.65 6.15
CA ILE A 154 -3.44 -5.94 5.54
C ILE A 154 -4.37 -7.04 6.04
N LYS A 155 -4.63 -7.11 7.33
CA LYS A 155 -5.53 -8.10 7.94
C LYS A 155 -6.94 -7.99 7.35
N GLU A 156 -7.45 -6.79 7.21
CA GLU A 156 -8.78 -6.54 6.63
C GLU A 156 -8.81 -6.85 5.13
N ALA A 157 -7.71 -6.59 4.42
CA ALA A 157 -7.59 -6.98 3.00
C ALA A 157 -7.68 -8.49 2.83
N ILE A 158 -7.00 -9.26 3.67
CA ILE A 158 -7.05 -10.72 3.66
C ILE A 158 -8.47 -11.22 3.95
N THR A 159 -9.13 -10.63 4.95
CA THR A 159 -10.54 -10.95 5.27
C THR A 159 -11.44 -10.67 4.08
N TYR A 160 -11.26 -9.54 3.42
CA TYR A 160 -12.01 -9.16 2.23
C TYR A 160 -11.81 -10.18 1.08
N ILE A 161 -10.57 -10.60 0.83
CA ILE A 161 -10.26 -11.59 -0.19
C ILE A 161 -10.97 -12.91 0.10
N ARG A 162 -10.94 -13.38 1.35
CA ARG A 162 -11.61 -14.62 1.74
C ARG A 162 -13.12 -14.56 1.49
N GLN A 163 -13.76 -13.47 1.85
CA GLN A 163 -15.19 -13.25 1.60
C GLN A 163 -15.49 -13.16 0.11
N TYR A 164 -14.65 -12.48 -0.64
CA TYR A 164 -14.80 -12.35 -2.09
C TYR A 164 -14.72 -13.70 -2.80
N ILE A 165 -13.84 -14.58 -2.36
CA ILE A 165 -13.68 -15.96 -2.88
C ILE A 165 -14.95 -16.77 -2.63
N GLU A 166 -15.55 -16.68 -1.44
CA GLU A 166 -16.75 -17.42 -1.08
C GLU A 166 -17.95 -17.03 -1.97
N PHE A 167 -18.08 -15.74 -2.32
CA PHE A 167 -19.21 -15.23 -3.11
C PHE A 167 -18.96 -15.24 -4.62
N ASN A 168 -17.71 -15.21 -5.05
CA ASN A 168 -17.32 -15.12 -6.46
C ASN A 168 -16.13 -16.01 -6.79
N PRO A 169 -16.24 -17.34 -6.63
CA PRO A 169 -15.09 -18.24 -6.78
C PRO A 169 -14.47 -18.20 -8.19
N SER A 170 -15.25 -17.91 -9.23
CA SER A 170 -14.77 -17.85 -10.60
C SER A 170 -14.01 -16.55 -10.95
N SER A 171 -14.34 -15.44 -10.32
CA SER A 171 -13.71 -14.15 -10.64
C SER A 171 -12.28 -14.03 -10.10
N LEU A 172 -11.90 -14.84 -9.13
CA LEU A 172 -10.54 -14.90 -8.62
C LEU A 172 -9.59 -15.58 -9.60
N PHE A 173 -10.07 -16.53 -10.38
CA PHE A 173 -9.25 -17.19 -11.39
C PHE A 173 -8.81 -16.23 -12.51
N ASP A 174 -9.55 -15.15 -12.73
CA ASP A 174 -9.17 -14.11 -13.69
C ASP A 174 -8.08 -13.17 -13.15
N LEU A 175 -7.97 -13.04 -11.81
CA LEU A 175 -6.99 -12.18 -11.13
C LEU A 175 -5.72 -12.93 -10.71
N LEU A 176 -5.80 -14.26 -10.57
CA LEU A 176 -4.71 -15.10 -10.10
C LEU A 176 -4.14 -15.95 -11.23
N PRO A 177 -2.83 -16.24 -11.19
CA PRO A 177 -2.25 -17.21 -12.14
C PRO A 177 -2.93 -18.57 -11.98
N ARG A 178 -3.03 -19.32 -13.10
CA ARG A 178 -3.70 -20.64 -13.16
C ARG A 178 -3.21 -21.68 -12.15
N LYS A 179 -2.08 -21.43 -11.49
CA LYS A 179 -1.47 -22.34 -10.49
C LYS A 179 -1.85 -21.99 -9.04
N PHE A 180 -2.67 -20.97 -8.84
CA PHE A 180 -3.07 -20.54 -7.50
C PHE A 180 -4.37 -21.25 -7.12
N THR A 181 -4.36 -22.01 -6.02
CA THR A 181 -5.52 -22.74 -5.54
C THR A 181 -6.22 -22.00 -4.41
N ALA A 182 -7.55 -22.18 -4.29
CA ALA A 182 -8.33 -21.60 -3.19
C ALA A 182 -7.81 -22.05 -1.81
N SER A 183 -7.19 -23.24 -1.71
CA SER A 183 -6.59 -23.73 -0.47
C SER A 183 -5.36 -22.91 -0.05
N GLN A 184 -4.59 -22.35 -0.98
CA GLN A 184 -3.46 -21.49 -0.67
C GLN A 184 -3.90 -20.14 -0.07
N LEU A 185 -5.05 -19.63 -0.47
CA LEU A 185 -5.65 -18.44 0.13
C LEU A 185 -6.26 -18.72 1.51
N ARG A 186 -6.70 -19.93 1.78
CA ARG A 186 -7.26 -20.32 3.09
C ARG A 186 -6.22 -20.40 4.19
N THR A 187 -4.95 -20.49 3.86
CA THR A 187 -3.84 -20.51 4.82
C THR A 187 -3.43 -19.10 5.29
N LEU A 188 -4.06 -18.08 4.74
CA LEU A 188 -3.93 -16.70 5.22
C LEU A 188 -4.85 -16.51 6.47
#